data_1b00f0c0debb3eb9254590da4362c741
#
_entry.id   1b00f0c0debb3eb9254590da4362c741
#
_cell.length_a   1.000
_cell.length_b   1.000
_cell.length_c   1.000
_cell.angle_alpha   90.00
_cell.angle_beta   90.00
_cell.angle_gamma   90.00
#
_symmetry.space_group_name_H-M   'P 1'
#
loop_
_entity.id
_entity.type
_entity.pdbx_description
1 polymer ?
#
loop_
_entity_poly.entity_id
_entity_poly.type
_entity_poly.pdbx_seq_one_letter_code
_entity_poly.pdbx_strand_id
1 'polypeptide(L)'
;AGLWGYNIGDTVAFTSLLPYRIKVTGRIKHFISAFGEHVIGKEVEKALNDAIVGTKTTVSEFTVAPQVNAAKGLPYHEWFIEFENEPENIEELALKIDASMQEQNIYYFDLIAGKILKPLVIRKVKKGGFHQYMKSIGKFGGQNKIPQLSDNRKIADVLQDFLKD
;
A
#
# COMPACT_ATOMS: atom_id res chain seq x y z
N ALA A 1 -19.09 -3.12 -32.35
CA ALA A 1 -18.49 -2.67 -31.17
C ALA A 1 -17.29 -1.77 -31.31
N GLY A 2 -16.50 -1.55 -32.27
CA GLY A 2 -15.57 -0.43 -32.54
C GLY A 2 -14.52 -0.07 -31.48
N LEU A 3 -14.16 -0.97 -30.55
CA LEU A 3 -13.07 -0.74 -29.62
C LEU A 3 -11.72 -1.11 -30.27
N TRP A 4 -10.99 -0.08 -30.72
CA TRP A 4 -9.66 -0.20 -31.24
C TRP A 4 -8.68 0.32 -30.19
N GLY A 5 -7.89 -0.57 -29.58
CA GLY A 5 -6.86 -0.15 -28.62
C GLY A 5 -7.41 0.32 -27.27
N TYR A 6 -8.24 -0.49 -26.61
CA TYR A 6 -8.70 -0.21 -25.24
C TYR A 6 -7.58 -0.39 -24.24
N ASN A 7 -7.22 0.69 -23.53
CA ASN A 7 -6.27 0.62 -22.42
C ASN A 7 -6.96 0.06 -21.17
N ILE A 8 -6.68 -1.21 -20.83
CA ILE A 8 -7.21 -1.86 -19.63
C ILE A 8 -6.51 -1.43 -18.35
N GLY A 9 -5.37 -0.72 -18.48
CA GLY A 9 -4.60 -0.20 -17.34
C GLY A 9 -3.78 -1.26 -16.59
N ASP A 10 -3.58 -2.43 -17.18
CA ASP A 10 -2.70 -3.44 -16.60
C ASP A 10 -1.26 -3.25 -17.08
N THR A 11 -0.31 -3.52 -16.19
CA THR A 11 1.11 -3.63 -16.52
C THR A 11 1.49 -5.09 -16.75
N VAL A 12 2.38 -5.34 -17.70
CA VAL A 12 2.81 -6.69 -18.05
C VAL A 12 4.34 -6.77 -18.14
N ALA A 13 4.88 -7.94 -17.83
CA ALA A 13 6.26 -8.28 -18.09
C ALA A 13 6.34 -9.47 -19.05
N PHE A 14 7.32 -9.45 -19.96
CA PHE A 14 7.62 -10.61 -20.78
C PHE A 14 8.30 -11.69 -19.93
N THR A 15 7.76 -12.90 -19.96
CA THR A 15 8.35 -14.08 -19.32
C THR A 15 9.10 -14.95 -20.34
N SER A 16 8.86 -14.74 -21.64
CA SER A 16 9.58 -15.36 -22.75
C SER A 16 9.43 -14.47 -24.00
N LEU A 17 10.47 -14.44 -24.84
CA LEU A 17 10.46 -13.75 -26.13
C LEU A 17 10.25 -14.71 -27.31
N LEU A 18 10.43 -16.01 -27.11
CA LEU A 18 10.19 -17.06 -28.11
C LEU A 18 9.59 -18.32 -27.46
N PRO A 19 8.29 -18.61 -27.63
CA PRO A 19 7.25 -17.67 -28.10
C PRO A 19 7.04 -16.52 -27.12
N TYR A 20 6.44 -15.42 -27.54
CA TYR A 20 6.11 -14.32 -26.65
C TYR A 20 5.13 -14.78 -25.58
N ARG A 21 5.53 -14.63 -24.32
CA ARG A 21 4.67 -14.89 -23.16
C ARG A 21 4.74 -13.67 -22.25
N ILE A 22 3.57 -13.27 -21.74
CA ILE A 22 3.46 -12.16 -20.81
C ILE A 22 2.81 -12.63 -19.51
N LYS A 23 3.16 -11.95 -18.41
CA LYS A 23 2.49 -12.07 -17.11
C LYS A 23 2.00 -10.69 -16.71
N VAL A 24 0.76 -10.58 -16.24
CA VAL A 24 0.26 -9.36 -15.63
C VAL A 24 1.02 -9.13 -14.32
N THR A 25 1.59 -7.94 -14.17
CA THR A 25 2.43 -7.55 -13.02
C THR A 25 1.77 -6.55 -12.10
N GLY A 26 0.67 -5.90 -12.54
CA GLY A 26 -0.05 -4.93 -11.74
C GLY A 26 -1.01 -4.09 -12.57
N ARG A 27 -1.41 -2.95 -12.02
CA ARG A 27 -2.28 -1.96 -12.68
C ARG A 27 -1.69 -0.57 -12.58
N ILE A 28 -1.79 0.20 -13.66
CA ILE A 28 -1.34 1.60 -13.74
C ILE A 28 -2.02 2.48 -12.67
N LYS A 29 -3.26 2.15 -12.24
CA LYS A 29 -4.02 2.94 -11.26
C LYS A 29 -3.65 2.67 -9.79
N HIS A 30 -2.78 1.71 -9.52
CA HIS A 30 -2.41 1.31 -8.17
C HIS A 30 -0.90 1.51 -7.97
N PHE A 31 -0.48 2.77 -7.93
CA PHE A 31 0.87 3.18 -7.58
C PHE A 31 0.83 4.47 -6.76
N ILE A 32 1.83 4.69 -5.94
CA ILE A 32 2.11 5.98 -5.30
C ILE A 32 3.34 6.58 -5.99
N SER A 33 3.23 7.81 -6.41
CA SER A 33 4.33 8.59 -6.97
C SER A 33 4.20 10.06 -6.57
N ALA A 34 3.77 10.29 -5.32
CA ALA A 34 3.58 11.63 -4.79
C ALA A 34 4.89 12.42 -4.73
N PHE A 35 6.02 11.72 -4.69
CA PHE A 35 7.37 12.27 -4.58
C PHE A 35 8.32 11.73 -5.66
N GLY A 36 7.81 10.98 -6.64
CA GLY A 36 8.59 10.34 -7.70
C GLY A 36 9.06 8.91 -7.41
N GLU A 37 8.60 8.30 -6.32
CA GLU A 37 9.03 6.97 -5.86
C GLU A 37 8.47 5.80 -6.67
N HIS A 38 7.39 5.99 -7.41
CA HIS A 38 6.74 4.97 -8.25
C HIS A 38 6.50 3.62 -7.56
N VAL A 39 6.08 3.64 -6.29
CA VAL A 39 5.77 2.43 -5.53
C VAL A 39 4.53 1.75 -6.10
N ILE A 40 4.59 0.43 -6.28
CA ILE A 40 3.52 -0.41 -6.82
C ILE A 40 2.95 -1.37 -5.76
N GLY A 41 1.70 -1.85 -5.98
CA GLY A 41 1.01 -2.72 -5.04
C GLY A 41 1.79 -3.98 -4.64
N LYS A 42 2.51 -4.60 -5.59
CA LYS A 42 3.34 -5.78 -5.32
C LYS A 42 4.47 -5.51 -4.30
N GLU A 43 5.04 -4.31 -4.31
CA GLU A 43 6.12 -3.93 -3.38
C GLU A 43 5.58 -3.80 -1.95
N VAL A 44 4.42 -3.14 -1.79
CA VAL A 44 3.79 -3.00 -0.46
C VAL A 44 3.32 -4.35 0.09
N GLU A 45 2.72 -5.21 -0.75
CA GLU A 45 2.34 -6.57 -0.35
C GLU A 45 3.55 -7.37 0.12
N LYS A 46 4.62 -7.35 -0.68
CA LYS A 46 5.84 -8.07 -0.34
C LYS A 46 6.48 -7.54 0.94
N ALA A 47 6.57 -6.21 1.10
CA ALA A 47 7.17 -5.59 2.29
C ALA A 47 6.40 -5.97 3.56
N LEU A 48 5.06 -5.98 3.53
CA LEU A 48 4.26 -6.43 4.65
C LEU A 48 4.48 -7.91 4.96
N ASN A 49 4.44 -8.76 3.92
CA ASN A 49 4.63 -10.20 4.09
C ASN A 49 6.02 -10.54 4.65
N ASP A 50 7.08 -9.91 4.14
CA ASP A 50 8.45 -10.10 4.63
C ASP A 50 8.56 -9.71 6.12
N ALA A 51 7.91 -8.62 6.53
CA ALA A 51 7.98 -8.11 7.88
C ALA A 51 7.23 -8.95 8.92
N ILE A 52 6.16 -9.66 8.52
CA ILE A 52 5.35 -10.50 9.42
C ILE A 52 5.75 -11.97 9.38
N VAL A 53 6.53 -12.41 8.40
CA VAL A 53 6.96 -13.80 8.25
C VAL A 53 7.70 -14.27 9.51
N GLY A 54 7.33 -15.45 10.02
CA GLY A 54 7.93 -16.00 11.25
C GLY A 54 7.46 -15.35 12.56
N THR A 55 6.51 -14.40 12.49
CA THR A 55 5.87 -13.81 13.67
C THR A 55 4.47 -14.39 13.90
N LYS A 56 3.84 -14.02 15.03
CA LYS A 56 2.42 -14.32 15.29
C LYS A 56 1.46 -13.26 14.75
N THR A 57 2.00 -12.20 14.12
CA THR A 57 1.21 -11.10 13.57
C THR A 57 0.41 -11.56 12.37
N THR A 58 -0.88 -11.26 12.34
CA THR A 58 -1.75 -11.51 11.19
C THR A 58 -2.53 -10.24 10.85
N VAL A 59 -2.66 -9.98 9.56
CA VAL A 59 -3.30 -8.78 9.02
C VAL A 59 -4.58 -9.20 8.29
N SER A 60 -5.69 -8.54 8.62
CA SER A 60 -6.97 -8.75 7.95
C SER A 60 -7.06 -7.94 6.66
N GLU A 61 -6.68 -6.66 6.71
CA GLU A 61 -6.75 -5.75 5.58
C GLU A 61 -5.75 -4.61 5.77
N PHE A 62 -5.29 -4.00 4.67
CA PHE A 62 -4.45 -2.81 4.73
C PHE A 62 -4.61 -1.93 3.50
N THR A 63 -4.25 -0.66 3.64
CA THR A 63 -4.09 0.28 2.53
C THR A 63 -2.98 1.28 2.85
N VAL A 64 -2.30 1.74 1.80
CA VAL A 64 -1.21 2.71 1.90
C VAL A 64 -1.57 3.97 1.12
N ALA A 65 -1.32 5.12 1.70
CA ALA A 65 -1.54 6.42 1.08
C ALA A 65 -0.38 7.38 1.40
N PRO A 66 -0.07 8.36 0.52
CA PRO A 66 0.94 9.36 0.80
C PRO A 66 0.39 10.39 1.81
N GLN A 67 1.20 10.75 2.81
CA GLN A 67 0.97 11.91 3.66
C GLN A 67 1.87 13.05 3.22
N VAL A 68 1.36 13.85 2.28
CA VAL A 68 2.10 14.96 1.67
C VAL A 68 2.20 16.16 2.62
N ASN A 69 1.10 16.45 3.34
CA ASN A 69 0.98 17.60 4.24
C ASN A 69 1.06 17.13 5.71
N ALA A 70 2.20 16.59 6.11
CA ALA A 70 2.41 16.27 7.52
C ALA A 70 2.33 17.57 8.36
N ALA A 71 1.58 17.56 9.46
CA ALA A 71 1.43 18.71 10.34
C ALA A 71 2.77 19.18 10.91
N LYS A 72 3.73 18.27 11.07
CA LYS A 72 5.12 18.56 11.43
C LYS A 72 6.07 17.57 10.76
N GLY A 73 7.18 18.08 10.23
CA GLY A 73 8.25 17.26 9.66
C GLY A 73 8.07 16.91 8.19
N LEU A 74 8.82 15.90 7.75
CA LEU A 74 8.84 15.44 6.37
C LEU A 74 7.58 14.65 6.02
N PRO A 75 7.18 14.62 4.74
CA PRO A 75 6.14 13.74 4.24
C PRO A 75 6.54 12.25 4.42
N TYR A 76 5.57 11.35 4.28
CA TYR A 76 5.77 9.92 4.49
C TYR A 76 4.66 9.09 3.86
N HIS A 77 4.88 7.78 3.74
CA HIS A 77 3.82 6.83 3.45
C HIS A 77 3.09 6.43 4.74
N GLU A 78 1.77 6.56 4.74
CA GLU A 78 0.92 6.20 5.86
C GLU A 78 0.24 4.87 5.58
N TRP A 79 0.49 3.90 6.44
CA TRP A 79 0.00 2.53 6.33
C TRP A 79 -1.14 2.32 7.32
N PHE A 80 -2.34 2.15 6.82
CA PHE A 80 -3.52 1.80 7.60
C PHE A 80 -3.63 0.29 7.63
N ILE A 81 -3.51 -0.32 8.80
CA ILE A 81 -3.49 -1.78 8.94
C ILE A 81 -4.52 -2.20 9.98
N GLU A 82 -5.41 -3.11 9.60
CA GLU A 82 -6.30 -3.84 10.49
C GLU A 82 -5.65 -5.18 10.82
N PHE A 83 -5.28 -5.36 12.08
CA PHE A 83 -4.67 -6.58 12.56
C PHE A 83 -5.75 -7.55 13.09
N GLU A 84 -5.61 -8.82 12.75
CA GLU A 84 -6.29 -9.90 13.45
C GLU A 84 -5.54 -10.27 14.74
N ASN A 85 -4.21 -10.44 14.63
CA ASN A 85 -3.30 -10.52 15.76
C ASN A 85 -2.27 -9.40 15.65
N GLU A 86 -2.22 -8.53 16.66
CA GLU A 86 -1.31 -7.38 16.67
C GLU A 86 0.15 -7.81 16.84
N PRO A 87 1.10 -7.03 16.28
CA PRO A 87 2.51 -7.22 16.55
C PRO A 87 2.84 -6.89 18.02
N GLU A 88 3.86 -7.53 18.57
CA GLU A 88 4.38 -7.22 19.90
C GLU A 88 4.96 -5.80 19.98
N ASN A 89 5.55 -5.33 18.86
CA ASN A 89 6.11 -3.99 18.73
C ASN A 89 5.79 -3.43 17.35
N ILE A 90 4.99 -2.35 17.32
CA ILE A 90 4.54 -1.70 16.09
C ILE A 90 5.66 -0.90 15.41
N GLU A 91 6.57 -0.32 16.20
CA GLU A 91 7.71 0.44 15.69
C GLU A 91 8.70 -0.50 14.99
N GLU A 92 8.94 -1.67 15.57
CA GLU A 92 9.79 -2.69 14.96
C GLU A 92 9.18 -3.21 13.65
N LEU A 93 7.88 -3.43 13.62
CA LEU A 93 7.17 -3.80 12.40
C LEU A 93 7.32 -2.72 11.33
N ALA A 94 7.13 -1.45 11.69
CA ALA A 94 7.30 -0.33 10.76
C ALA A 94 8.72 -0.27 10.17
N LEU A 95 9.75 -0.47 10.99
CA LEU A 95 11.14 -0.51 10.53
C LEU A 95 11.42 -1.67 9.57
N LYS A 96 10.86 -2.85 9.82
CA LYS A 96 10.99 -4.02 8.92
C LYS A 96 10.31 -3.78 7.57
N ILE A 97 9.10 -3.23 7.58
CA ILE A 97 8.39 -2.87 6.34
C ILE A 97 9.19 -1.82 5.57
N ASP A 98 9.67 -0.77 6.24
CA ASP A 98 10.42 0.32 5.61
C ASP A 98 11.73 -0.19 4.99
N ALA A 99 12.47 -1.06 5.69
CA ALA A 99 13.68 -1.69 5.16
C ALA A 99 13.38 -2.52 3.89
N SER A 100 12.34 -3.36 3.92
CA SER A 100 11.95 -4.14 2.74
C SER A 100 11.48 -3.26 1.58
N MET A 101 10.81 -2.13 1.84
CA MET A 101 10.45 -1.15 0.82
C MET A 101 11.69 -0.53 0.17
N GLN A 102 12.69 -0.15 0.97
CA GLN A 102 13.94 0.42 0.48
C GLN A 102 14.75 -0.58 -0.36
N GLU A 103 14.75 -1.86 0.01
CA GLU A 103 15.42 -2.92 -0.77
C GLU A 103 14.74 -3.16 -2.12
N GLN A 104 13.43 -3.01 -2.21
CA GLN A 104 12.66 -3.27 -3.42
C GLN A 104 12.61 -2.10 -4.39
N ASN A 105 12.70 -0.87 -3.87
CA ASN A 105 12.47 0.34 -4.65
C ASN A 105 13.57 1.38 -4.40
N ILE A 106 14.46 1.50 -5.38
CA ILE A 106 15.61 2.42 -5.32
C ILE A 106 15.19 3.88 -5.19
N TYR A 107 14.08 4.28 -5.82
CA TYR A 107 13.59 5.66 -5.73
C TYR A 107 13.06 5.97 -4.32
N TYR A 108 12.37 5.01 -3.70
CA TYR A 108 11.95 5.15 -2.30
C TYR A 108 13.16 5.25 -1.37
N PHE A 109 14.18 4.40 -1.57
CA PHE A 109 15.45 4.47 -0.84
C PHE A 109 16.11 5.84 -0.97
N ASP A 110 16.23 6.38 -2.19
CA ASP A 110 16.87 7.67 -2.45
C ASP A 110 16.12 8.83 -1.74
N LEU A 111 14.79 8.78 -1.69
CA LEU A 111 13.98 9.79 -0.99
C LEU A 111 14.17 9.74 0.53
N ILE A 112 14.29 8.54 1.11
CA ILE A 112 14.60 8.37 2.54
C ILE A 112 16.03 8.83 2.85
N ALA A 113 17.01 8.37 2.07
CA ALA A 113 18.42 8.74 2.24
C ALA A 113 18.66 10.24 2.04
N GLY A 114 17.97 10.84 1.07
CA GLY A 114 17.99 12.28 0.79
C GLY A 114 17.20 13.14 1.77
N LYS A 115 16.54 12.54 2.79
CA LYS A 115 15.68 13.23 3.76
C LYS A 115 14.56 14.06 3.10
N ILE A 116 14.02 13.55 1.99
CA ILE A 116 12.83 14.09 1.33
C ILE A 116 11.59 13.45 1.93
N LEU A 117 11.66 12.14 2.22
CA LEU A 117 10.69 11.40 3.02
C LEU A 117 11.28 11.00 4.36
N LYS A 118 10.44 10.87 5.37
CA LYS A 118 10.77 10.11 6.57
C LYS A 118 10.26 8.67 6.45
N PRO A 119 10.75 7.72 7.26
CA PRO A 119 10.25 6.34 7.33
C PRO A 119 8.72 6.30 7.47
N LEU A 120 8.13 5.26 6.94
CA LEU A 120 6.68 5.06 6.96
C LEU A 120 6.10 5.08 8.38
N VAL A 121 4.79 5.38 8.45
CA VAL A 121 4.05 5.39 9.71
C VAL A 121 2.88 4.41 9.61
N ILE A 122 2.75 3.52 10.59
CA ILE A 122 1.61 2.62 10.70
C ILE A 122 0.51 3.26 11.56
N ARG A 123 -0.72 3.21 11.04
CA ARG A 123 -1.96 3.55 11.76
C ARG A 123 -2.75 2.27 11.98
N LYS A 124 -2.99 1.92 13.23
CA LYS A 124 -3.80 0.75 13.55
C LYS A 124 -5.28 1.08 13.34
N VAL A 125 -5.91 0.33 12.46
CA VAL A 125 -7.36 0.38 12.25
C VAL A 125 -8.01 -0.60 13.22
N LYS A 126 -9.11 -0.17 13.86
CA LYS A 126 -9.89 -1.04 14.77
C LYS A 126 -10.51 -2.23 14.01
N LYS A 127 -10.74 -3.34 14.71
CA LYS A 127 -11.38 -4.53 14.09
C LYS A 127 -12.71 -4.17 13.44
N GLY A 128 -12.87 -4.58 12.17
CA GLY A 128 -14.02 -4.26 11.35
C GLY A 128 -14.03 -2.82 10.81
N GLY A 129 -12.96 -2.03 10.98
CA GLY A 129 -12.88 -0.66 10.51
C GLY A 129 -12.96 -0.54 9.00
N PHE A 130 -12.23 -1.39 8.26
CA PHE A 130 -12.33 -1.45 6.80
C PHE A 130 -13.72 -1.89 6.32
N HIS A 131 -14.35 -2.82 7.03
CA HIS A 131 -15.72 -3.24 6.75
C HIS A 131 -16.71 -2.07 6.93
N GLN A 132 -16.59 -1.31 8.03
CA GLN A 132 -17.43 -0.14 8.29
C GLN A 132 -17.21 0.94 7.25
N TYR A 133 -15.95 1.18 6.85
CA TYR A 133 -15.60 2.07 5.74
C TYR A 133 -16.32 1.65 4.45
N MET A 134 -16.22 0.37 4.04
CA MET A 134 -16.88 -0.11 2.81
C MET A 134 -18.40 0.05 2.87
N LYS A 135 -18.99 -0.16 4.04
CA LYS A 135 -20.43 0.06 4.26
C LYS A 135 -20.80 1.54 4.13
N SER A 136 -19.99 2.46 4.66
CA SER A 136 -20.25 3.90 4.62
C SER A 136 -20.26 4.47 3.20
N ILE A 137 -19.46 3.89 2.30
CA ILE A 137 -19.41 4.31 0.88
C ILE A 137 -20.36 3.51 -0.04
N GLY A 138 -21.26 2.68 0.53
CA GLY A 138 -22.24 1.89 -0.22
C GLY A 138 -21.63 0.77 -1.08
N LYS A 139 -20.38 0.38 -0.86
CA LYS A 139 -19.67 -0.67 -1.60
C LYS A 139 -19.58 -1.99 -0.81
N PHE A 140 -20.62 -2.29 -0.07
CA PHE A 140 -20.70 -3.51 0.69
C PHE A 140 -21.17 -4.67 -0.22
N GLY A 141 -20.33 -5.70 -0.39
CA GLY A 141 -20.65 -6.90 -1.18
C GLY A 141 -19.44 -7.50 -1.90
N GLY A 142 -19.48 -8.78 -2.12
CA GLY A 142 -18.37 -9.71 -2.38
C GLY A 142 -17.43 -9.49 -3.58
N GLN A 143 -17.56 -8.41 -4.33
CA GLN A 143 -16.64 -8.09 -5.44
C GLN A 143 -15.86 -6.77 -5.24
N ASN A 144 -16.16 -6.02 -4.19
CA ASN A 144 -15.48 -4.77 -3.91
C ASN A 144 -14.31 -5.02 -2.96
N LYS A 145 -13.09 -4.81 -3.45
CA LYS A 145 -11.86 -4.85 -2.64
C LYS A 145 -11.36 -3.44 -2.39
N ILE A 146 -10.77 -3.23 -1.23
CA ILE A 146 -10.04 -2.00 -0.93
C ILE A 146 -8.73 -2.03 -1.70
N PRO A 147 -8.36 -0.95 -2.40
CA PRO A 147 -7.04 -0.84 -3.00
C PRO A 147 -5.98 -0.86 -1.91
N GLN A 148 -5.01 -1.77 -2.01
CA GLN A 148 -3.89 -1.84 -1.06
C GLN A 148 -2.96 -0.64 -1.15
N LEU A 149 -3.08 0.15 -2.23
CA LEU A 149 -2.25 1.31 -2.51
C LEU A 149 -3.09 2.38 -3.20
N SER A 150 -2.99 3.62 -2.76
CA SER A 150 -3.68 4.77 -3.34
C SER A 150 -2.74 5.96 -3.48
N ASP A 151 -2.79 6.64 -4.64
CA ASP A 151 -2.06 7.87 -4.92
C ASP A 151 -2.67 9.11 -4.23
N ASN A 152 -3.81 8.95 -3.58
CA ASN A 152 -4.54 10.03 -2.91
C ASN A 152 -5.03 9.58 -1.53
N ARG A 153 -5.55 10.54 -0.76
CA ARG A 153 -5.95 10.32 0.62
C ARG A 153 -7.43 10.02 0.85
N LYS A 154 -8.24 9.84 -0.21
CA LYS A 154 -9.70 9.66 -0.08
C LYS A 154 -10.09 8.52 0.87
N ILE A 155 -9.39 7.40 0.82
CA ILE A 155 -9.59 6.26 1.72
C ILE A 155 -8.99 6.57 3.09
N ALA A 156 -7.75 7.03 3.10
CA ALA A 156 -6.99 7.33 4.31
C ALA A 156 -7.69 8.33 5.22
N ASP A 157 -8.23 9.41 4.64
CA ASP A 157 -8.89 10.47 5.42
C ASP A 157 -10.18 9.98 6.11
N VAL A 158 -10.95 9.10 5.46
CA VAL A 158 -12.12 8.48 6.10
C VAL A 158 -11.70 7.43 7.14
N LEU A 159 -10.61 6.70 6.90
CA LEU A 159 -10.11 5.70 7.86
C LEU A 159 -9.58 6.32 9.16
N GLN A 160 -9.28 7.63 9.21
CA GLN A 160 -8.92 8.31 10.45
C GLN A 160 -10.00 8.14 11.55
N ASP A 161 -11.28 8.10 11.17
CA ASP A 161 -12.40 7.92 12.10
C ASP A 161 -12.50 6.48 12.68
N PHE A 162 -11.75 5.56 12.10
CA PHE A 162 -11.74 4.15 12.45
C PHE A 162 -10.41 3.69 13.07
N LEU A 163 -9.55 4.62 13.47
CA LEU A 163 -8.30 4.28 14.14
C LEU A 163 -8.56 3.74 15.54
N LYS A 164 -7.64 2.89 15.97
CA LYS A 164 -7.54 2.42 17.36
C LYS A 164 -6.71 3.44 18.15
N ASP A 165 -7.20 3.81 19.32
CA ASP A 165 -6.49 4.66 20.29
C ASP A 165 -5.18 4.02 20.78
#